data_5602a1d9e923200a5753c2cb37956138
#
_entry.id   5602a1d9e923200a5753c2cb37956138
#
_cell.length_a   1.000
_cell.length_b   1.000
_cell.length_c   1.000
_cell.angle_alpha   90.00
_cell.angle_beta   90.00
_cell.angle_gamma   90.00
#
_symmetry.space_group_name_H-M   'P 1'
#
loop_
_entity.id
_entity.type
_entity.pdbx_description
1 polymer ?
#
loop_
_entity_poly.entity_id
_entity_poly.type
_entity_poly.pdbx_seq_one_letter_code
_entity_poly.pdbx_strand_id
1 'polypeptide(L)'
;MLWYCHFKWHTHTTREQVAKRILELHHAREGQRPASLKAWYNLAGGGAGFLLVETDNPQALTAFLQPYMDLMSFDVHAIYALNYDQQIQELRQVAQQAV
;
A
#
# COMPACT_ATOMS: atom_id res chain seq x y z
N MET A 1 -4.67 6.08 -10.03
CA MET A 1 -3.25 5.85 -9.74
C MET A 1 -3.12 4.82 -8.64
N LEU A 2 -2.19 3.91 -8.79
CA LEU A 2 -1.95 2.84 -7.81
C LEU A 2 -0.81 3.24 -6.88
N TRP A 3 -1.01 3.02 -5.58
CA TRP A 3 -0.06 3.39 -4.54
C TRP A 3 0.39 2.14 -3.78
N TYR A 4 1.70 2.01 -3.61
CA TYR A 4 2.30 1.02 -2.73
C TYR A 4 2.50 1.67 -1.37
N CYS A 5 1.87 1.12 -0.33
CA CYS A 5 1.90 1.66 1.02
C CYS A 5 2.52 0.62 1.95
N HIS A 6 3.83 0.72 2.16
CA HIS A 6 4.52 -0.14 3.10
C HIS A 6 4.18 0.32 4.51
N PHE A 7 3.78 -0.60 5.38
CA PHE A 7 3.52 -0.29 6.78
C PHE A 7 4.48 -1.06 7.69
N LYS A 8 4.83 -0.43 8.80
CA LYS A 8 5.62 -1.03 9.86
C LYS A 8 5.05 -0.61 11.20
N TRP A 9 4.72 -1.57 12.05
CA TRP A 9 4.21 -1.29 13.39
C TRP A 9 5.27 -0.57 14.22
N HIS A 10 4.83 0.38 15.04
CA HIS A 10 5.70 1.01 16.01
C HIS A 10 6.14 -0.02 17.07
N THR A 11 7.28 0.24 17.71
CA THR A 11 7.96 -0.72 18.60
C THR A 11 7.04 -1.30 19.69
N HIS A 12 6.13 -0.49 20.21
CA HIS A 12 5.24 -0.90 21.31
C HIS A 12 3.82 -1.23 20.86
N THR A 13 3.57 -1.27 19.56
CA THR A 13 2.26 -1.61 19.05
C THR A 13 2.00 -3.09 19.22
N THR A 14 0.84 -3.43 19.79
CA THR A 14 0.44 -4.81 20.03
C THR A 14 -0.51 -5.30 18.95
N ARG A 15 -0.57 -6.62 18.80
CA ARG A 15 -1.51 -7.26 17.87
C ARG A 15 -2.96 -6.93 18.22
N GLU A 16 -3.30 -6.88 19.51
CA GLU A 16 -4.64 -6.53 19.96
C GLU A 16 -5.04 -5.11 19.58
N GLN A 17 -4.12 -4.17 19.68
CA GLN A 17 -4.38 -2.78 19.28
C GLN A 17 -4.70 -2.68 17.80
N VAL A 18 -3.91 -3.37 16.96
CA VAL A 18 -4.12 -3.37 15.51
C VAL A 18 -5.45 -4.04 15.17
N ALA A 19 -5.73 -5.21 15.74
CA ALA A 19 -6.97 -5.94 15.51
C ALA A 19 -8.20 -5.10 15.88
N LYS A 20 -8.15 -4.46 17.03
CA LYS A 20 -9.24 -3.60 17.50
C LYS A 20 -9.50 -2.44 16.54
N ARG A 21 -8.42 -1.78 16.09
CA ARG A 21 -8.56 -0.64 15.17
C ARG A 21 -9.12 -1.08 13.81
N ILE A 22 -8.61 -2.17 13.26
CA ILE A 22 -9.12 -2.70 11.99
C ILE A 22 -10.59 -3.04 12.08
N LEU A 23 -11.01 -3.70 13.17
CA LEU A 23 -12.42 -4.09 13.36
C LEU A 23 -13.32 -2.87 13.58
N GLU A 24 -12.88 -1.87 14.33
CA GLU A 24 -13.65 -0.62 14.52
C GLU A 24 -13.92 0.06 13.17
N LEU A 25 -12.91 0.16 12.33
CA LEU A 25 -13.06 0.79 11.02
C LEU A 25 -13.90 -0.06 10.07
N HIS A 26 -13.76 -1.39 10.15
CA HIS A 26 -14.59 -2.32 9.39
C HIS A 26 -16.08 -2.16 9.75
N HIS A 27 -16.39 -2.09 11.03
CA HIS A 27 -17.76 -1.85 11.48
C HIS A 27 -18.30 -0.48 11.08
N ALA A 28 -17.44 0.55 11.10
CA ALA A 28 -17.82 1.89 10.65
C ALA A 28 -18.18 1.90 9.15
N ARG A 29 -17.63 0.98 8.37
CA ARG A 29 -17.97 0.78 6.95
C ARG A 29 -19.07 -0.26 6.76
N GLU A 30 -19.83 -0.57 7.80
CA GLU A 30 -20.92 -1.56 7.74
C GLU A 30 -20.46 -2.94 7.25
N GLY A 31 -19.26 -3.34 7.66
CA GLY A 31 -18.68 -4.64 7.27
C GLY A 31 -18.19 -4.72 5.84
N GLN A 32 -18.07 -3.59 5.14
CA GLN A 32 -17.62 -3.59 3.75
C GLN A 32 -16.13 -3.30 3.63
N ARG A 33 -15.51 -3.96 2.67
CA ARG A 33 -14.13 -3.70 2.27
C ARG A 33 -14.04 -2.31 1.62
N PRO A 34 -13.01 -1.50 1.93
CA PRO A 34 -12.80 -0.24 1.22
C PRO A 34 -12.63 -0.48 -0.28
N ALA A 35 -13.37 0.28 -1.10
CA ALA A 35 -13.33 0.10 -2.56
C ALA A 35 -11.94 0.39 -3.14
N SER A 36 -11.19 1.30 -2.53
CA SER A 36 -9.86 1.68 -2.98
C SER A 36 -8.77 0.66 -2.62
N LEU A 37 -9.03 -0.23 -1.66
CA LEU A 37 -8.04 -1.24 -1.23
C LEU A 37 -8.00 -2.39 -2.23
N LYS A 38 -6.89 -2.53 -2.96
CA LYS A 38 -6.73 -3.57 -3.99
C LYS A 38 -6.01 -4.81 -3.46
N ALA A 39 -5.11 -4.65 -2.50
CA ALA A 39 -4.38 -5.76 -1.92
C ALA A 39 -3.86 -5.42 -0.54
N TRP A 40 -3.66 -6.45 0.28
CA TRP A 40 -3.11 -6.33 1.62
C TRP A 40 -2.23 -7.55 1.86
N TYR A 41 -0.93 -7.31 2.11
CA TYR A 41 0.04 -8.37 2.34
C TYR A 41 0.82 -8.10 3.62
N ASN A 42 1.07 -9.15 4.39
CA ASN A 42 2.01 -9.10 5.50
C ASN A 42 3.35 -9.70 5.08
N LEU A 43 4.44 -9.13 5.58
CA LEU A 43 5.73 -9.76 5.49
C LEU A 43 5.76 -10.96 6.44
N ALA A 44 6.45 -12.04 6.03
CA ALA A 44 6.63 -13.19 6.89
C ALA A 44 7.33 -12.76 8.19
N GLY A 45 6.81 -13.21 9.32
CA GLY A 45 7.28 -12.77 10.64
C GLY A 45 6.40 -11.73 11.30
N GLY A 46 5.54 -11.04 10.55
CA GLY A 46 4.58 -10.08 11.09
C GLY A 46 5.17 -8.71 11.41
N GLY A 47 4.31 -7.79 11.83
CA GLY A 47 4.69 -6.44 12.23
C GLY A 47 4.99 -5.48 11.09
N ALA A 48 4.94 -5.93 9.85
CA ALA A 48 5.15 -5.12 8.66
C ALA A 48 4.47 -5.76 7.46
N GLY A 49 4.23 -4.98 6.43
CA GLY A 49 3.63 -5.46 5.20
C GLY A 49 3.38 -4.32 4.24
N PHE A 50 2.48 -4.51 3.29
CA PHE A 50 2.12 -3.43 2.39
C PHE A 50 0.66 -3.55 1.92
N LEU A 51 0.13 -2.39 1.56
CA LEU A 51 -1.17 -2.26 0.92
C LEU A 51 -0.98 -1.74 -0.49
N LEU A 52 -1.87 -2.15 -1.40
CA LEU A 52 -2.03 -1.51 -2.70
C LEU A 52 -3.36 -0.77 -2.67
N VAL A 53 -3.31 0.54 -2.91
CA VAL A 53 -4.47 1.42 -2.83
C VAL A 53 -4.61 2.17 -4.15
N GLU A 54 -5.81 2.14 -4.73
CA GLU A 54 -6.11 2.84 -5.98
C GLU A 54 -6.87 4.14 -5.69
N THR A 55 -6.26 5.28 -6.01
CA THR A 55 -6.92 6.58 -5.94
C THR A 55 -6.12 7.60 -6.74
N ASP A 56 -6.82 8.55 -7.35
CA ASP A 56 -6.20 9.69 -8.03
C ASP A 56 -6.04 10.89 -7.11
N ASN A 57 -6.54 10.80 -5.88
CA ASN A 57 -6.48 11.88 -4.91
C ASN A 57 -5.50 11.55 -3.77
N PRO A 58 -4.31 12.20 -3.71
CA PRO A 58 -3.35 11.94 -2.64
C PRO A 58 -3.89 12.24 -1.23
N GLN A 59 -4.80 13.21 -1.11
CA GLN A 59 -5.41 13.51 0.19
C GLN A 59 -6.34 12.38 0.65
N ALA A 60 -7.05 11.74 -0.28
CA ALA A 60 -7.86 10.57 0.04
C ALA A 60 -7.00 9.40 0.51
N LEU A 61 -5.81 9.24 -0.07
CA LEU A 61 -4.85 8.22 0.37
C LEU A 61 -4.39 8.48 1.80
N THR A 62 -4.00 9.71 2.10
CA THR A 62 -3.60 10.09 3.47
C THR A 62 -4.73 9.85 4.47
N ALA A 63 -5.95 10.25 4.10
CA ALA A 63 -7.13 10.04 4.96
C ALA A 63 -7.39 8.56 5.21
N PHE A 64 -7.15 7.71 4.22
CA PHE A 64 -7.30 6.25 4.36
C PHE A 64 -6.29 5.68 5.37
N LEU A 65 -5.05 6.15 5.35
CA LEU A 65 -3.97 5.64 6.21
C LEU A 65 -3.95 6.29 7.60
N GLN A 66 -4.47 7.50 7.71
CA GLN A 66 -4.37 8.32 8.93
C GLN A 66 -4.89 7.63 10.19
N PRO A 67 -6.01 6.88 10.17
CA PRO A 67 -6.51 6.20 11.36
C PRO A 67 -5.56 5.17 11.96
N TYR A 68 -4.52 4.77 11.23
CA TYR A 68 -3.54 3.77 11.68
C TYR A 68 -2.20 4.37 12.09
N MET A 69 -1.99 5.68 11.92
CA MET A 69 -0.67 6.30 12.07
C MET A 69 -0.18 6.35 13.52
N ASP A 70 -1.06 6.19 14.50
CA ASP A 70 -0.68 6.05 15.90
C ASP A 70 -0.10 4.65 16.21
N LEU A 71 -0.42 3.65 15.38
CA LEU A 71 -0.01 2.26 15.57
C LEU A 71 1.15 1.86 14.66
N MET A 72 1.29 2.51 13.51
CA MET A 72 2.28 2.14 12.51
C MET A 72 2.69 3.33 11.66
N SER A 73 3.87 3.22 11.07
CA SER A 73 4.37 4.18 10.09
C SER A 73 4.12 3.66 8.68
N PHE A 74 3.97 4.58 7.73
CA PHE A 74 3.76 4.26 6.32
C PHE A 74 4.83 4.89 5.46
N ASP A 75 5.31 4.13 4.48
CA ASP A 75 6.17 4.60 3.41
C ASP A 75 5.42 4.39 2.11
N VAL A 76 5.11 5.48 1.40
CA VAL A 76 4.12 5.49 0.33
C VAL A 76 4.76 5.91 -0.98
N HIS A 77 4.53 5.11 -2.03
CA HIS A 77 5.07 5.35 -3.36
C HIS A 77 4.00 5.12 -4.41
N ALA A 78 3.92 6.03 -5.37
CA ALA A 78 3.13 5.78 -6.58
C ALA A 78 3.85 4.72 -7.41
N ILE A 79 3.09 3.77 -7.94
CA ILE A 79 3.64 2.68 -8.75
C ILE A 79 2.84 2.52 -10.03
N TYR A 80 3.46 1.87 -11.00
CA TYR A 80 2.80 1.50 -12.25
C TYR A 80 3.36 0.18 -12.76
N ALA A 81 2.51 -0.58 -13.44
CA ALA A 81 2.90 -1.87 -14.00
C ALA A 81 3.66 -1.67 -15.32
N LEU A 82 4.62 -2.54 -15.56
CA LEU A 82 5.32 -2.62 -16.82
C LEU A 82 4.93 -3.90 -17.55
N ASN A 83 4.75 -3.79 -18.88
CA ASN A 83 4.61 -4.96 -19.73
C ASN A 83 6.01 -5.44 -20.10
N TYR A 84 6.33 -6.69 -19.79
CA TYR A 84 7.68 -7.22 -19.96
C TYR A 84 8.15 -7.16 -21.41
N ASP A 85 7.35 -7.65 -22.36
CA ASP A 85 7.76 -7.71 -23.77
C ASP A 85 7.94 -6.31 -24.36
N GLN A 86 7.03 -5.40 -24.07
CA GLN A 86 7.14 -4.01 -24.50
C GLN A 86 8.37 -3.35 -23.91
N GLN A 87 8.64 -3.60 -22.64
CA GLN A 87 9.81 -3.04 -21.93
C GLN A 87 11.11 -3.53 -22.56
N ILE A 88 11.18 -4.80 -22.93
CA ILE A 88 12.38 -5.35 -23.60
C ILE A 88 12.62 -4.67 -24.93
N GLN A 89 11.57 -4.38 -25.70
CA GLN A 89 11.70 -3.66 -26.97
C GLN A 89 12.23 -2.24 -26.76
N GLU A 90 11.71 -1.53 -25.77
CA GLU A 90 12.16 -0.18 -25.45
C GLU A 90 13.63 -0.17 -24.98
N LEU A 91 14.01 -1.13 -24.16
CA LEU A 91 15.39 -1.25 -23.66
C LEU A 91 16.38 -1.56 -24.79
N ARG A 92 15.98 -2.36 -25.77
CA ARG A 92 16.81 -2.63 -26.95
C ARG A 92 17.09 -1.35 -27.72
N GLN A 93 16.09 -0.49 -27.90
CA GLN A 93 16.28 0.80 -28.58
C GLN A 93 17.22 1.71 -27.79
N VAL A 94 17.10 1.78 -26.48
CA VAL A 94 17.99 2.56 -25.61
C VAL A 94 19.43 2.04 -25.73
N ALA A 95 19.63 0.72 -25.69
CA ALA A 95 20.95 0.11 -25.79
C ALA A 95 21.61 0.41 -27.14
N GLN A 96 20.83 0.42 -28.23
CA GLN A 96 21.35 0.78 -29.57
C GLN A 96 21.76 2.24 -29.65
N GLN A 97 21.06 3.14 -28.97
CA GLN A 97 21.35 4.57 -28.96
C GLN A 97 22.57 4.92 -28.10
N ALA A 98 22.95 4.04 -27.20
CA ALA A 98 24.04 4.27 -26.24
C ALA A 98 25.44 4.02 -26.81
N VAL A 99 25.54 3.69 -28.09
CA VAL A 99 26.83 3.42 -28.78
C VAL A 99 27.58 4.72 -29.06
#